data_1e18f7bf0b6f9892824b85f0e0dc6799
#
_entry.id   1e18f7bf0b6f9892824b85f0e0dc6799
#
_cell.length_a   1.000
_cell.length_b   1.000
_cell.length_c   1.000
_cell.angle_alpha   90.00
_cell.angle_beta   90.00
_cell.angle_gamma   90.00
#
_symmetry.space_group_name_H-M   'P 1'
#
loop_
_entity.id
_entity.type
_entity.pdbx_description
1 polymer ?
#
loop_
_entity_poly.entity_id
_entity_poly.type
_entity_poly.pdbx_seq_one_letter_code
_entity_poly.pdbx_strand_id
1 'polypeptide(L)'
;MTTSRRIIRVVAAVLERDGRYLVTQRRPTAVLPLLWEFPGGKVEAGETDAQALKREVMHRLGADVDCGKLISFVSHPYEHYVVDLFLYECRLLTDKLEARAVNDFRWLASAEFDQYPFTPADEASMNKLLGVG
;
A
#
# COMPACT_ATOMS: atom_id res chain seq x y z
N MET A 1 -11.61 29.58 -13.31
CA MET A 1 -11.17 28.36 -14.00
C MET A 1 -10.71 27.34 -12.99
N THR A 2 -11.34 26.18 -12.98
CA THR A 2 -10.97 25.10 -12.05
C THR A 2 -9.84 24.27 -12.66
N THR A 3 -8.77 24.13 -11.91
CA THR A 3 -7.68 23.24 -12.33
C THR A 3 -7.96 21.87 -11.75
N SER A 4 -8.16 20.88 -12.64
CA SER A 4 -8.32 19.49 -12.20
C SER A 4 -7.01 18.96 -11.66
N ARG A 5 -7.06 18.34 -10.49
CA ARG A 5 -5.89 17.63 -9.97
C ARG A 5 -5.71 16.33 -10.74
N ARG A 6 -4.45 15.98 -10.94
CA ARG A 6 -4.10 14.68 -11.51
C ARG A 6 -4.53 13.56 -10.56
N ILE A 7 -5.15 12.53 -11.10
CA ILE A 7 -5.52 11.33 -10.33
C ILE A 7 -4.46 10.27 -10.55
N ILE A 8 -3.92 9.77 -9.46
CA ILE A 8 -2.93 8.69 -9.48
C ILE A 8 -3.58 7.43 -8.93
N ARG A 9 -3.63 6.39 -9.76
CA ARG A 9 -4.15 5.09 -9.36
C ARG A 9 -3.05 4.30 -8.66
N VAL A 10 -3.31 3.92 -7.42
CA VAL A 10 -2.39 3.15 -6.58
C VAL A 10 -3.08 1.88 -6.11
N VAL A 11 -2.36 0.79 -6.13
CA VAL A 11 -2.83 -0.51 -5.63
C VAL A 11 -1.95 -0.95 -4.47
N ALA A 12 -2.53 -1.58 -3.48
CA ALA A 12 -1.80 -2.10 -2.34
C ALA A 12 -2.36 -3.44 -1.90
N ALA A 13 -1.51 -4.25 -1.30
CA ALA A 13 -1.82 -5.60 -0.87
C ALA A 13 -2.00 -5.66 0.65
N VAL A 14 -3.10 -6.24 1.09
CA VAL A 14 -3.28 -6.65 2.48
C VAL A 14 -2.81 -8.10 2.58
N LEU A 15 -1.69 -8.28 3.23
CA LEU A 15 -1.05 -9.58 3.44
C LEU A 15 -1.07 -9.88 4.93
N GLU A 16 -1.79 -10.92 5.31
CA GLU A 16 -1.91 -11.33 6.71
C GLU A 16 -1.15 -12.62 6.95
N ARG A 17 -0.46 -12.69 8.08
CA ARG A 17 0.21 -13.90 8.58
C ARG A 17 0.12 -13.90 10.10
N ASP A 18 -0.48 -14.95 10.65
CA ASP A 18 -0.58 -15.13 12.12
C ASP A 18 -1.20 -13.93 12.84
N GLY A 19 -2.25 -13.34 12.24
CA GLY A 19 -2.95 -12.19 12.80
C GLY A 19 -2.22 -10.86 12.64
N ARG A 20 -1.13 -10.82 11.88
CA ARG A 20 -0.35 -9.61 11.63
C ARG A 20 -0.37 -9.25 10.16
N TYR A 21 -0.21 -7.96 9.88
CA TYR A 21 -0.27 -7.41 8.53
C TYR A 21 1.09 -6.87 8.13
N LEU A 22 1.48 -7.13 6.88
CA LEU A 22 2.74 -6.62 6.35
C LEU A 22 2.59 -5.17 5.95
N VAL A 23 3.47 -4.33 6.49
CA VAL A 23 3.57 -2.91 6.12
C VAL A 23 5.01 -2.58 5.75
N THR A 24 5.20 -1.58 4.89
CA THR A 24 6.51 -1.16 4.43
C THR A 24 6.71 0.32 4.73
N GLN A 25 7.96 0.70 4.95
CA GLN A 25 8.34 2.08 5.21
C GLN A 25 8.96 2.68 3.95
N ARG A 26 8.46 3.84 3.56
CA ARG A 26 8.98 4.59 2.42
C ARG A 26 10.42 5.04 2.68
N ARG A 27 11.21 5.08 1.62
CA ARG A 27 12.61 5.52 1.71
C ARG A 27 12.72 6.99 2.12
N PRO A 28 13.85 7.40 2.72
CA PRO A 28 14.08 8.80 3.09
C PRO A 28 14.04 9.76 1.90
N THR A 29 14.31 9.25 0.69
CA THR A 29 14.36 10.04 -0.55
C THR A 29 13.03 10.06 -1.30
N ALA A 30 12.02 9.34 -0.82
CA ALA A 30 10.70 9.27 -1.45
C ALA A 30 9.84 10.49 -1.10
N VAL A 31 8.79 10.71 -1.88
CA VAL A 31 7.70 11.60 -1.48
C VAL A 31 7.03 10.99 -0.24
N LEU A 32 6.66 11.81 0.74
CA LEU A 32 6.20 11.36 2.06
C LEU A 32 7.23 10.43 2.71
N PRO A 33 8.47 10.93 2.96
CA PRO A 33 9.57 10.07 3.39
C PRO A 33 9.32 9.45 4.75
N LEU A 34 9.76 8.21 4.91
CA LEU A 34 9.74 7.43 6.16
C LEU A 34 8.35 7.14 6.73
N LEU A 35 7.29 7.42 5.98
CA LEU A 35 5.95 7.00 6.36
C LEU A 35 5.72 5.55 5.98
N TRP A 36 4.81 4.91 6.68
CA TRP A 36 4.46 3.51 6.48
C TRP A 36 3.24 3.38 5.57
N GLU A 37 3.13 2.25 4.89
CA GLU A 37 2.05 1.98 3.95
C GLU A 37 1.91 0.47 3.73
N PHE A 38 0.76 0.04 3.22
CA PHE A 38 0.66 -1.32 2.72
C PHE A 38 1.51 -1.47 1.46
N PRO A 39 2.12 -2.65 1.22
CA PRO A 39 2.99 -2.83 0.06
C PRO A 39 2.21 -2.72 -1.25
N GLY A 40 2.76 -1.98 -2.19
CA GLY A 40 2.14 -1.72 -3.48
C GLY A 40 2.79 -0.57 -4.21
N GLY A 41 2.06 0.06 -5.09
CA GLY A 41 2.55 1.22 -5.83
C GLY A 41 1.61 1.64 -6.96
N LYS A 42 2.11 2.48 -7.85
CA LYS A 42 1.33 3.04 -8.95
C LYS A 42 1.05 2.00 -10.02
N VAL A 43 -0.15 2.03 -10.55
CA VAL A 43 -0.52 1.27 -11.75
C VAL A 43 0.00 2.01 -12.96
N GLU A 44 0.78 1.34 -13.78
CA GLU A 44 1.33 1.92 -15.00
C GLU A 44 0.37 1.69 -16.19
N ALA A 45 0.54 2.49 -17.25
CA ALA A 45 -0.27 2.38 -18.44
C ALA A 45 -0.21 0.96 -19.00
N GLY A 46 -1.39 0.38 -19.29
CA GLY A 46 -1.50 -0.97 -19.83
C GLY A 46 -1.48 -2.08 -18.80
N GLU A 47 -1.25 -1.77 -17.52
CA GLU A 47 -1.29 -2.77 -16.46
C GLU A 47 -2.69 -2.93 -15.89
N THR A 48 -3.03 -4.17 -15.51
CA THR A 48 -4.14 -4.41 -14.58
C THR A 48 -3.65 -4.17 -13.15
N ASP A 49 -4.57 -4.02 -12.23
CA ASP A 49 -4.23 -3.88 -10.80
C ASP A 49 -3.41 -5.07 -10.30
N ALA A 50 -3.80 -6.28 -10.68
CA ALA A 50 -3.08 -7.49 -10.30
C ALA A 50 -1.64 -7.51 -10.84
N GLN A 51 -1.44 -7.09 -12.08
CA GLN A 51 -0.11 -7.00 -12.68
C GLN A 51 0.76 -5.96 -11.94
N ALA A 52 0.18 -4.81 -11.63
CA ALA A 52 0.88 -3.77 -10.89
C ALA A 52 1.29 -4.25 -9.49
N LEU A 53 0.39 -4.94 -8.78
CA LEU A 53 0.69 -5.51 -7.46
C LEU A 53 1.82 -6.51 -7.51
N LYS A 54 1.79 -7.45 -8.45
CA LYS A 54 2.86 -8.44 -8.58
C LYS A 54 4.20 -7.77 -8.86
N ARG A 55 4.22 -6.80 -9.77
CA ARG A 55 5.44 -6.05 -10.13
C ARG A 55 5.98 -5.25 -8.94
N GLU A 56 5.11 -4.51 -8.26
CA GLU A 56 5.52 -3.64 -7.15
C GLU A 56 6.00 -4.44 -5.93
N VAL A 57 5.33 -5.50 -5.55
CA VAL A 57 5.75 -6.33 -4.42
C VAL A 57 7.08 -7.01 -4.73
N MET A 58 7.27 -7.51 -5.94
CA MET A 58 8.54 -8.09 -6.37
C MET A 58 9.66 -7.04 -6.34
N HIS A 59 9.40 -5.85 -6.87
CA HIS A 59 10.38 -4.75 -6.89
C HIS A 59 10.78 -4.32 -5.48
N ARG A 60 9.81 -4.19 -4.58
CA ARG A 60 10.04 -3.62 -3.24
C ARG A 60 10.54 -4.65 -2.23
N LEU A 61 10.05 -5.86 -2.31
CA LEU A 61 10.28 -6.88 -1.27
C LEU A 61 10.90 -8.18 -1.79
N GLY A 62 11.08 -8.33 -3.10
CA GLY A 62 11.61 -9.56 -3.67
C GLY A 62 10.68 -10.75 -3.49
N ALA A 63 9.39 -10.50 -3.36
CA ALA A 63 8.40 -11.54 -3.07
C ALA A 63 7.32 -11.60 -4.14
N ASP A 64 6.76 -12.78 -4.34
CA ASP A 64 5.63 -12.99 -5.23
C ASP A 64 4.33 -13.05 -4.44
N VAL A 65 3.26 -12.52 -5.02
CA VAL A 65 1.93 -12.51 -4.41
C VAL A 65 0.88 -13.00 -5.39
N ASP A 66 -0.19 -13.55 -4.83
CA ASP A 66 -1.41 -13.87 -5.55
C ASP A 66 -2.45 -12.82 -5.17
N CYS A 67 -2.91 -12.06 -6.17
CA CYS A 67 -3.86 -10.96 -5.95
C CYS A 67 -5.29 -11.53 -5.87
N GLY A 68 -5.94 -11.31 -4.74
CA GLY A 68 -7.32 -11.72 -4.50
C GLY A 68 -8.33 -10.62 -4.78
N LYS A 69 -9.32 -10.49 -3.90
CA LYS A 69 -10.44 -9.58 -4.11
C LYS A 69 -10.14 -8.16 -3.63
N LEU A 70 -10.80 -7.19 -4.26
CA LEU A 70 -10.81 -5.81 -3.80
C LEU A 70 -11.57 -5.72 -2.48
N ILE A 71 -10.95 -5.16 -1.44
CA ILE A 71 -11.56 -5.05 -0.12
C ILE A 71 -11.79 -3.61 0.33
N SER A 72 -11.12 -2.64 -0.28
CA SER A 72 -11.32 -1.24 0.08
C SER A 72 -10.88 -0.31 -1.05
N PHE A 73 -11.54 0.83 -1.13
CA PHE A 73 -11.19 1.93 -2.02
C PHE A 73 -11.24 3.24 -1.24
N VAL A 74 -10.20 4.04 -1.38
CA VAL A 74 -10.13 5.38 -0.80
C VAL A 74 -9.60 6.34 -1.86
N SER A 75 -10.28 7.47 -2.04
CA SER A 75 -9.80 8.57 -2.86
C SER A 75 -9.34 9.67 -1.91
N HIS A 76 -8.05 9.93 -1.86
CA HIS A 76 -7.48 10.89 -0.93
C HIS A 76 -6.86 12.08 -1.67
N PRO A 77 -7.35 13.31 -1.45
CA PRO A 77 -6.78 14.49 -2.08
C PRO A 77 -5.53 14.96 -1.34
N TYR A 78 -4.44 15.10 -2.09
CA TYR A 78 -3.24 15.80 -1.64
C TYR A 78 -3.24 17.20 -2.28
N GLU A 79 -2.26 18.02 -1.96
CA GLU A 79 -2.22 19.40 -2.45
C GLU A 79 -2.25 19.49 -3.97
N HIS A 80 -1.44 18.70 -4.67
CA HIS A 80 -1.27 18.80 -6.12
C HIS A 80 -1.83 17.62 -6.92
N TYR A 81 -2.33 16.59 -6.25
CA TYR A 81 -2.86 15.39 -6.90
C TYR A 81 -3.84 14.67 -5.96
N VAL A 82 -4.57 13.73 -6.54
CA VAL A 82 -5.46 12.82 -5.79
C VAL A 82 -4.93 11.41 -5.94
N VAL A 83 -4.84 10.68 -4.83
CA VAL A 83 -4.51 9.26 -4.86
C VAL A 83 -5.79 8.45 -4.72
N ASP A 84 -6.07 7.63 -5.74
CA ASP A 84 -7.11 6.61 -5.68
C ASP A 84 -6.42 5.31 -5.28
N LEU A 85 -6.62 4.92 -4.04
CA LEU A 85 -5.99 3.73 -3.45
C LEU A 85 -6.97 2.56 -3.43
N PHE A 86 -6.61 1.51 -4.16
CA PHE A 86 -7.36 0.24 -4.23
C PHE A 86 -6.62 -0.81 -3.42
N LEU A 87 -7.27 -1.33 -2.40
CA LEU A 87 -6.70 -2.29 -1.47
C LEU A 87 -7.24 -3.68 -1.76
N TYR A 88 -6.34 -4.61 -2.02
CA TYR A 88 -6.68 -5.99 -2.35
C TYR A 88 -6.22 -6.95 -1.27
N GLU A 89 -7.09 -7.92 -0.95
CA GLU A 89 -6.67 -9.06 -0.15
C GLU A 89 -5.78 -9.95 -1.01
N CYS A 90 -4.56 -10.19 -0.57
CA CYS A 90 -3.58 -10.96 -1.32
C CYS A 90 -2.98 -12.07 -0.47
N ARG A 91 -2.36 -13.03 -1.14
CA ARG A 91 -1.65 -14.11 -0.49
C ARG A 91 -0.18 -14.06 -0.90
N LEU A 92 0.69 -14.14 0.09
CA LEU A 92 2.14 -14.19 -0.15
C LEU A 92 2.53 -15.59 -0.61
N LEU A 93 3.21 -15.69 -1.75
CA LEU A 93 3.65 -16.96 -2.34
C LEU A 93 5.10 -17.27 -2.02
N THR A 94 5.85 -16.31 -1.50
CA THR A 94 7.26 -16.42 -1.15
C THR A 94 7.41 -16.25 0.36
N ASP A 95 8.13 -17.13 1.02
CA ASP A 95 8.32 -17.06 2.47
C ASP A 95 9.30 -15.97 2.89
N LYS A 96 10.32 -15.72 2.06
CA LYS A 96 11.40 -14.81 2.39
C LYS A 96 11.17 -13.42 1.79
N LEU A 97 11.29 -12.39 2.61
CA LEU A 97 11.17 -11.00 2.21
C LEU A 97 12.52 -10.29 2.35
N GLU A 98 12.75 -9.31 1.47
CA GLU A 98 13.93 -8.45 1.51
C GLU A 98 13.50 -6.99 1.32
N ALA A 99 14.13 -6.08 2.06
CA ALA A 99 13.89 -4.64 1.86
C ALA A 99 14.69 -4.16 0.65
N ARG A 100 14.18 -4.41 -0.58
CA ARG A 100 14.87 -4.04 -1.83
C ARG A 100 14.66 -2.58 -2.22
N ALA A 101 13.41 -2.13 -2.24
CA ALA A 101 13.07 -0.76 -2.63
C ALA A 101 12.20 -0.08 -1.58
N VAL A 102 12.36 -0.47 -0.34
CA VAL A 102 11.74 0.16 0.84
C VAL A 102 12.83 0.35 1.89
N ASN A 103 12.59 1.25 2.84
CA ASN A 103 13.52 1.46 3.94
C ASN A 103 13.47 0.31 4.95
N ASP A 104 12.27 -0.20 5.21
CA ASP A 104 12.06 -1.26 6.19
C ASP A 104 10.70 -1.93 5.93
N PHE A 105 10.46 -3.07 6.56
CA PHE A 105 9.14 -3.69 6.60
C PHE A 105 8.89 -4.29 7.98
N ARG A 106 7.61 -4.41 8.34
CA ARG A 106 7.19 -4.94 9.63
C ARG A 106 5.91 -5.76 9.46
N TRP A 107 5.75 -6.74 10.32
CA TRP A 107 4.48 -7.44 10.51
C TRP A 107 3.84 -6.87 11.78
N LEU A 108 2.69 -6.20 11.61
CA LEU A 108 2.02 -5.49 12.70
C LEU A 108 0.65 -6.08 12.98
N ALA A 109 0.34 -6.28 14.26
CA ALA A 109 -1.05 -6.48 14.67
C ALA A 109 -1.82 -5.16 14.49
N SER A 110 -3.11 -5.23 14.20
CA SER A 110 -3.91 -4.02 13.99
C SER A 110 -3.87 -3.05 15.17
N ALA A 111 -3.74 -3.55 16.39
CA ALA A 111 -3.61 -2.72 17.59
C ALA A 111 -2.32 -1.90 17.64
N GLU A 112 -1.33 -2.25 16.80
CA GLU A 112 -0.06 -1.53 16.74
C GLU A 112 -0.03 -0.43 15.69
N PHE A 113 -1.03 -0.33 14.83
CA PHE A 113 -1.05 0.61 13.70
C PHE A 113 -0.90 2.06 14.13
N ASP A 114 -1.50 2.46 15.24
CA ASP A 114 -1.42 3.84 15.74
C ASP A 114 -0.05 4.22 16.30
N GLN A 115 0.85 3.24 16.46
CA GLN A 115 2.23 3.48 16.90
C GLN A 115 3.17 3.83 15.73
N TYR A 116 2.67 3.77 14.49
CA TYR A 116 3.46 4.01 13.28
C TYR A 116 2.84 5.13 12.45
N PRO A 117 3.65 6.07 11.95
CA PRO A 117 3.11 7.13 11.09
C PRO A 117 2.87 6.60 9.68
N PHE A 118 1.60 6.51 9.30
CA PHE A 118 1.19 6.05 7.96
C PHE A 118 0.96 7.21 7.01
N THR A 119 1.06 6.93 5.70
CA THR A 119 0.63 7.90 4.69
C THR A 119 -0.86 8.18 4.89
N PRO A 120 -1.34 9.42 4.60
CA PRO A 120 -2.75 9.76 4.80
C PRO A 120 -3.74 8.85 4.06
N ALA A 121 -3.43 8.45 2.83
CA ALA A 121 -4.30 7.54 2.06
C ALA A 121 -4.37 6.15 2.72
N ASP A 122 -3.24 5.63 3.20
CA ASP A 122 -3.19 4.34 3.88
C ASP A 122 -3.87 4.40 5.24
N GLU A 123 -3.71 5.49 5.98
CA GLU A 123 -4.40 5.70 7.25
C GLU A 123 -5.92 5.67 7.05
N ALA A 124 -6.43 6.35 6.02
CA ALA A 124 -7.85 6.34 5.68
C ALA A 124 -8.33 4.93 5.32
N SER A 125 -7.51 4.15 4.60
CA SER A 125 -7.81 2.76 4.24
C SER A 125 -7.88 1.86 5.47
N MET A 126 -6.95 2.04 6.40
CA MET A 126 -6.91 1.28 7.64
C MET A 126 -8.13 1.56 8.50
N ASN A 127 -8.50 2.83 8.65
CA ASN A 127 -9.68 3.23 9.41
C ASN A 127 -10.95 2.59 8.83
N LYS A 128 -11.07 2.57 7.51
CA LYS A 128 -12.19 1.96 6.81
C LYS A 128 -12.23 0.45 7.01
N LEU A 129 -11.08 -0.21 6.93
CA LEU A 129 -10.92 -1.65 7.12
C LEU A 129 -11.28 -2.08 8.54
N LEU A 130 -10.88 -1.29 9.54
CA LEU A 130 -11.14 -1.56 10.95
C LEU A 130 -12.52 -1.10 11.40
N GLY A 131 -13.30 -0.48 10.52
CA GLY A 131 -14.61 0.05 10.86
C GLY A 131 -14.56 1.29 11.75
N VAL A 132 -13.45 2.01 11.75
CA VAL A 132 -13.26 3.21 12.55
C VAL A 132 -13.39 4.44 11.66
N GLY A 133 -14.34 5.24 11.95
CA GLY A 133 -14.57 6.55 11.41
C GLY A 133 -14.45 6.93 10.06
#